data_5c875f376b134f7bdd663a4564afdc8e
#
_entry.id   5c875f376b134f7bdd663a4564afdc8e
#
_cell.length_a   1.000
_cell.length_b   1.000
_cell.length_c   1.000
_cell.angle_alpha   90.00
_cell.angle_beta   90.00
_cell.angle_gamma   90.00
#
_symmetry.space_group_name_H-M   'P 1'
#
loop_
_entity.id
_entity.type
_entity.pdbx_description
1 polymer ?
#
loop_
_entity_poly.entity_id
_entity_poly.type
_entity_poly.pdbx_seq_one_letter_code
_entity_poly.pdbx_strand_id
1 'polypeptide(L)'
;MIVGSAPNYPHGIVDPIDKLAKIAKKHKIGMHVDGCLGGFVGAFHKDYKHLYSLDRDGVTSVSLDHHKFGLAPKGLSAVFYKTKELRHCQYFHTLEWNGGIYGTGAIQGSRSGFASAGGWYALTQLGKKQY
;
A
#
# COMPACT_ATOMS: atom_id res chain seq x y z
N MET A 1 -4.54 3.46 -15.31
CA MET A 1 -4.69 3.35 -13.84
C MET A 1 -5.10 4.71 -13.28
N ILE A 2 -5.94 4.74 -12.25
CA ILE A 2 -6.28 5.93 -11.46
C ILE A 2 -5.58 5.82 -10.11
N VAL A 3 -5.11 6.95 -9.56
CA VAL A 3 -4.58 7.03 -8.19
C VAL A 3 -5.39 8.07 -7.44
N GLY A 4 -5.83 7.74 -6.23
CA GLY A 4 -6.49 8.65 -5.31
C GLY A 4 -5.81 8.61 -3.95
N SER A 5 -5.50 9.78 -3.38
CA SER A 5 -4.86 9.88 -2.07
C SER A 5 -5.88 9.96 -0.93
N ALA A 6 -5.59 9.28 0.16
CA ALA A 6 -6.46 9.27 1.33
C ALA A 6 -5.65 9.28 2.65
N PRO A 7 -5.30 10.47 3.16
CA PRO A 7 -5.28 11.78 2.53
C PRO A 7 -4.01 12.04 1.70
N ASN A 8 -4.00 13.12 0.91
CA ASN A 8 -2.77 13.62 0.35
C ASN A 8 -1.89 14.23 1.48
N TYR A 9 -0.58 14.13 1.29
CA TYR A 9 0.36 14.52 2.33
C TYR A 9 0.43 16.05 2.58
N PRO A 10 0.37 16.94 1.56
CA PRO A 10 0.59 18.36 1.81
C PRO A 10 -0.56 19.06 2.54
N HIS A 11 -1.80 18.66 2.28
CA HIS A 11 -3.00 19.40 2.73
C HIS A 11 -3.95 18.55 3.58
N GLY A 12 -3.70 17.23 3.71
CA GLY A 12 -4.59 16.33 4.42
C GLY A 12 -5.96 16.11 3.74
N ILE A 13 -6.07 16.44 2.45
CA ILE A 13 -7.32 16.30 1.70
C ILE A 13 -7.48 14.85 1.24
N VAL A 14 -8.67 14.31 1.43
CA VAL A 14 -9.05 12.99 0.94
C VAL A 14 -9.70 13.12 -0.42
N ASP A 15 -9.12 12.47 -1.42
CA ASP A 15 -9.70 12.41 -2.76
C ASP A 15 -11.04 11.66 -2.76
N PRO A 16 -11.92 11.91 -3.73
CA PRO A 16 -13.23 11.25 -3.79
C PRO A 16 -13.11 9.77 -4.21
N ILE A 17 -12.48 8.94 -3.35
CA ILE A 17 -12.12 7.54 -3.59
C ILE A 17 -13.30 6.74 -4.15
N ASP A 18 -14.50 6.93 -3.60
CA ASP A 18 -15.71 6.22 -4.05
C ASP A 18 -16.08 6.52 -5.50
N LYS A 19 -15.94 7.77 -5.90
CA LYS A 19 -16.25 8.21 -7.27
C LYS A 19 -15.19 7.68 -8.23
N LEU A 20 -13.92 7.77 -7.84
CA LEU A 20 -12.79 7.26 -8.63
C LEU A 20 -12.87 5.74 -8.82
N ALA A 21 -13.24 4.99 -7.76
CA ALA A 21 -13.41 3.54 -7.83
C ALA A 21 -14.53 3.14 -8.80
N LYS A 22 -15.65 3.87 -8.80
CA LYS A 22 -16.75 3.65 -9.76
C LYS A 22 -16.30 3.87 -11.20
N ILE A 23 -15.51 4.92 -11.45
CA ILE A 23 -14.94 5.20 -12.77
C ILE A 23 -13.98 4.08 -13.19
N ALA A 24 -13.06 3.70 -12.32
CA ALA A 24 -12.11 2.63 -12.58
C ALA A 24 -12.81 1.32 -12.93
N LYS A 25 -13.83 0.94 -12.16
CA LYS A 25 -14.66 -0.25 -12.42
C LYS A 25 -15.35 -0.17 -13.77
N LYS A 26 -16.00 0.97 -14.07
CA LYS A 26 -16.70 1.20 -15.35
C LYS A 26 -15.77 1.03 -16.55
N HIS A 27 -14.56 1.53 -16.46
CA HIS A 27 -13.58 1.49 -17.55
C HIS A 27 -12.64 0.27 -17.48
N LYS A 28 -12.84 -0.64 -16.51
CA LYS A 28 -12.02 -1.85 -16.32
C LYS A 28 -10.52 -1.55 -16.21
N ILE A 29 -10.17 -0.47 -15.49
CA ILE A 29 -8.79 -0.06 -15.25
C ILE A 29 -8.45 -0.17 -13.76
N GLY A 30 -7.16 -0.33 -13.45
CA GLY A 30 -6.71 -0.39 -12.08
C GLY A 30 -6.92 0.93 -11.33
N MET A 31 -7.20 0.84 -10.03
CA MET A 31 -7.23 1.97 -9.11
C MET A 31 -6.38 1.68 -7.89
N HIS A 32 -5.49 2.60 -7.57
CA HIS A 32 -4.67 2.60 -6.37
C HIS A 32 -5.16 3.63 -5.36
N VAL A 33 -5.27 3.25 -4.10
CA VAL A 33 -5.49 4.19 -2.99
C VAL A 33 -4.15 4.44 -2.31
N ASP A 34 -3.66 5.66 -2.44
CA ASP A 34 -2.46 6.09 -1.72
C ASP A 34 -2.85 6.50 -0.29
N GLY A 35 -2.68 5.57 0.64
CA GLY A 35 -2.81 5.76 2.07
C GLY A 35 -1.46 5.89 2.79
N CYS A 36 -0.39 6.24 2.06
CA CYS A 36 0.98 6.25 2.59
C CYS A 36 1.10 7.08 3.88
N LEU A 37 0.45 8.23 3.96
CA LEU A 37 0.46 9.06 5.16
C LEU A 37 -0.55 8.57 6.21
N GLY A 38 -1.83 8.63 5.90
CA GLY A 38 -2.90 8.48 6.88
C GLY A 38 -3.49 7.08 7.02
N GLY A 39 -3.01 6.11 6.23
CA GLY A 39 -3.63 4.79 6.18
C GLY A 39 -3.66 4.04 7.51
N PHE A 40 -2.62 4.17 8.33
CA PHE A 40 -2.58 3.56 9.66
C PHE A 40 -3.53 4.21 10.68
N VAL A 41 -3.89 5.47 10.49
CA VAL A 41 -4.89 6.16 11.32
C VAL A 41 -6.29 5.98 10.71
N GLY A 42 -6.42 6.25 9.42
CA GLY A 42 -7.69 6.21 8.70
C GLY A 42 -8.32 4.82 8.67
N ALA A 43 -7.51 3.76 8.59
CA ALA A 43 -8.01 2.39 8.58
C ALA A 43 -8.75 1.99 9.88
N PHE A 44 -8.47 2.68 10.99
CA PHE A 44 -9.16 2.47 12.26
C PHE A 44 -10.26 3.51 12.53
N HIS A 45 -10.29 4.61 11.77
CA HIS A 45 -11.32 5.63 11.93
C HIS A 45 -12.65 5.20 11.35
N LYS A 46 -13.74 5.33 12.12
CA LYS A 46 -15.08 4.84 11.73
C LYS A 46 -15.56 5.33 10.37
N ASP A 47 -15.26 6.58 10.02
CA ASP A 47 -15.73 7.22 8.80
C ASP A 47 -14.80 7.03 7.59
N TYR A 48 -13.54 6.63 7.81
CA TYR A 48 -12.52 6.54 6.75
C TYR A 48 -12.03 5.12 6.46
N LYS A 49 -12.19 4.17 7.40
CA LYS A 49 -11.68 2.79 7.26
C LYS A 49 -12.09 2.11 5.95
N HIS A 50 -13.26 2.45 5.43
CA HIS A 50 -13.77 1.90 4.19
C HIS A 50 -12.96 2.30 2.96
N LEU A 51 -12.22 3.43 2.99
CA LEU A 51 -11.39 3.91 1.88
C LEU A 51 -10.17 3.01 1.61
N TYR A 52 -9.72 2.29 2.63
CA TYR A 52 -8.55 1.42 2.58
C TYR A 52 -8.89 -0.07 2.38
N SER A 53 -10.16 -0.39 2.17
CA SER A 53 -10.59 -1.77 1.97
C SER A 53 -10.37 -2.23 0.53
N LEU A 54 -9.69 -3.35 0.35
CA LEU A 54 -9.56 -4.03 -0.94
C LEU A 54 -10.85 -4.75 -1.36
N ASP A 55 -11.81 -4.92 -0.45
CA ASP A 55 -13.14 -5.48 -0.79
C ASP A 55 -13.98 -4.48 -1.60
N ARG A 56 -13.60 -3.20 -1.57
CA ARG A 56 -14.26 -2.16 -2.35
C ARG A 56 -14.17 -2.45 -3.85
N ASP A 57 -15.31 -2.39 -4.51
CA ASP A 57 -15.38 -2.51 -5.96
C ASP A 57 -14.62 -1.38 -6.66
N GLY A 58 -13.77 -1.77 -7.62
CA GLY A 58 -12.96 -0.85 -8.41
C GLY A 58 -11.57 -0.56 -7.83
N VAL A 59 -11.34 -0.72 -6.53
CA VAL A 59 -10.00 -0.61 -5.94
C VAL A 59 -9.21 -1.88 -6.19
N THR A 60 -7.97 -1.74 -6.69
CA THR A 60 -7.09 -2.87 -7.04
C THR A 60 -5.85 -2.95 -6.16
N SER A 61 -5.44 -1.84 -5.55
CA SER A 61 -4.31 -1.81 -4.62
C SER A 61 -4.41 -0.64 -3.64
N VAL A 62 -3.73 -0.79 -2.49
CA VAL A 62 -3.64 0.22 -1.43
C VAL A 62 -2.21 0.26 -0.91
N SER A 63 -1.64 1.45 -0.70
CA SER A 63 -0.35 1.62 -0.02
C SER A 63 -0.52 2.20 1.38
N LEU A 64 0.29 1.69 2.33
CA LEU A 64 0.35 2.17 3.71
C LEU A 64 1.82 2.24 4.14
N ASP A 65 2.25 3.36 4.71
CA ASP A 65 3.63 3.50 5.17
C ASP A 65 3.77 3.22 6.66
N HIS A 66 4.40 2.11 6.98
CA HIS A 66 4.72 1.74 8.36
C HIS A 66 5.64 2.77 9.02
N HIS A 67 6.54 3.39 8.24
CA HIS A 67 7.50 4.39 8.73
C HIS A 67 6.92 5.81 8.88
N LYS A 68 5.60 5.97 8.75
CA LYS A 68 4.87 7.21 9.04
C LYS A 68 3.99 7.00 10.27
N PHE A 69 2.69 7.05 10.16
CA PHE A 69 1.79 6.79 11.31
C PHE A 69 1.74 5.31 11.76
N GLY A 70 2.38 4.41 11.03
CA GLY A 70 2.66 3.06 11.51
C GLY A 70 3.77 2.98 12.56
N LEU A 71 4.45 4.12 12.87
CA LEU A 71 5.46 4.29 13.93
C LEU A 71 6.65 3.32 13.85
N ALA A 72 6.89 2.76 12.68
CA ALA A 72 8.05 1.91 12.41
C ALA A 72 9.28 2.73 11.99
N PRO A 73 10.49 2.14 12.03
CA PRO A 73 11.70 2.76 11.51
C PRO A 73 11.57 3.11 10.02
N LYS A 74 12.28 4.16 9.60
CA LYS A 74 12.33 4.62 8.21
C LYS A 74 12.70 3.50 7.24
N GLY A 75 12.09 3.55 6.04
CA GLY A 75 12.35 2.61 4.94
C GLY A 75 11.35 1.46 4.84
N LEU A 76 10.34 1.40 5.71
CA LEU A 76 9.29 0.37 5.65
C LEU A 76 7.98 0.95 5.12
N SER A 77 7.56 0.46 3.97
CA SER A 77 6.27 0.74 3.34
C SER A 77 5.66 -0.57 2.83
N ALA A 78 4.36 -0.64 2.73
CA ALA A 78 3.67 -1.80 2.18
C ALA A 78 2.68 -1.39 1.10
N VAL A 79 2.58 -2.23 0.08
CA VAL A 79 1.51 -2.18 -0.92
C VAL A 79 0.73 -3.49 -0.86
N PHE A 80 -0.57 -3.37 -0.81
CA PHE A 80 -1.51 -4.49 -0.80
C PHE A 80 -2.24 -4.54 -2.13
N TYR A 81 -2.34 -5.72 -2.71
CA TYR A 81 -3.05 -5.97 -3.96
C TYR A 81 -4.32 -6.78 -3.71
N LYS A 82 -5.37 -6.48 -4.46
CA LYS A 82 -6.65 -7.16 -4.35
C LYS A 82 -6.54 -8.65 -4.67
N THR A 83 -5.69 -9.01 -5.63
CA THR A 83 -5.50 -10.40 -6.06
C THR A 83 -4.02 -10.76 -6.19
N LYS A 84 -3.73 -12.07 -6.19
CA LYS A 84 -2.39 -12.60 -6.41
C LYS A 84 -1.86 -12.28 -7.81
N GLU A 85 -2.72 -12.30 -8.81
CA GLU A 85 -2.38 -12.00 -10.21
C GLU A 85 -1.89 -10.57 -10.35
N LEU A 86 -2.57 -9.60 -9.71
CA LEU A 86 -2.13 -8.20 -9.68
C LEU A 86 -0.78 -8.06 -8.96
N ARG A 87 -0.58 -8.79 -7.87
CA ARG A 87 0.70 -8.79 -7.15
C ARG A 87 1.83 -9.40 -7.99
N HIS A 88 1.56 -10.44 -8.77
CA HIS A 88 2.57 -11.07 -9.63
C HIS A 88 3.12 -10.11 -10.67
N CYS A 89 2.35 -9.12 -11.13
CA CYS A 89 2.81 -8.08 -12.05
C CYS A 89 3.93 -7.19 -11.45
N GLN A 90 4.14 -7.23 -10.13
CA GLN A 90 5.24 -6.51 -9.47
C GLN A 90 6.59 -7.24 -9.62
N TYR A 91 6.57 -8.56 -9.80
CA TYR A 91 7.79 -9.34 -9.88
C TYR A 91 8.48 -9.15 -11.23
N PHE A 92 9.78 -8.91 -11.17
CA PHE A 92 10.65 -8.90 -12.34
C PHE A 92 11.60 -10.09 -12.28
N HIS A 93 11.85 -10.73 -13.41
CA HIS A 93 12.86 -11.75 -13.56
C HIS A 93 13.47 -11.67 -14.97
N THR A 94 14.73 -12.08 -15.08
CA THR A 94 15.44 -12.18 -16.34
C THR A 94 16.45 -13.32 -16.31
N LEU A 95 16.62 -13.96 -17.45
CA LEU A 95 17.66 -14.98 -17.72
C LEU A 95 18.81 -14.42 -18.57
N GLU A 96 18.68 -13.19 -19.05
CA GLU A 96 19.60 -12.56 -19.99
C GLU A 96 20.69 -11.71 -19.32
N TRP A 97 20.71 -11.67 -17.99
CA TRP A 97 21.75 -10.96 -17.27
C TRP A 97 23.03 -11.78 -17.19
N ASN A 98 24.19 -11.17 -17.47
CA ASN A 98 25.50 -11.82 -17.47
C ASN A 98 25.89 -12.45 -16.13
N GLY A 99 25.32 -12.00 -15.01
CA GLY A 99 25.53 -12.56 -13.67
C GLY A 99 24.69 -13.83 -13.39
N GLY A 100 23.87 -14.29 -14.31
CA GLY A 100 23.01 -15.46 -14.18
C GLY A 100 21.52 -15.10 -14.02
N ILE A 101 20.76 -15.98 -13.40
CA ILE A 101 19.33 -15.76 -13.16
C ILE A 101 19.15 -14.64 -12.14
N TYR A 102 18.38 -13.62 -12.50
CA TYR A 102 18.02 -12.54 -11.59
C TYR A 102 16.51 -12.47 -11.39
N GLY A 103 16.08 -12.29 -10.16
CA GLY A 103 14.66 -12.08 -9.81
C GLY A 103 14.52 -11.15 -8.62
N THR A 104 13.51 -10.29 -8.67
CA THR A 104 13.19 -9.38 -7.57
C THR A 104 11.70 -9.15 -7.46
N GLY A 105 11.19 -9.01 -6.22
CA GLY A 105 9.81 -8.65 -5.93
C GLY A 105 9.58 -7.16 -5.75
N ALA A 106 10.62 -6.31 -5.89
CA ALA A 106 10.52 -4.87 -5.73
C ALA A 106 11.70 -4.16 -6.40
N ILE A 107 11.51 -2.90 -6.79
CA ILE A 107 12.55 -2.08 -7.44
C ILE A 107 13.80 -1.94 -6.57
N GLN A 108 13.65 -1.84 -5.26
CA GLN A 108 14.76 -1.66 -4.33
C GLN A 108 15.69 -2.89 -4.19
N GLY A 109 15.27 -4.07 -4.64
CA GLY A 109 16.03 -5.31 -4.41
C GLY A 109 16.08 -5.70 -2.92
N SER A 110 17.27 -6.04 -2.42
CA SER A 110 17.46 -6.45 -1.02
C SER A 110 17.23 -5.29 -0.05
N ARG A 111 16.56 -5.60 1.05
CA ARG A 111 16.25 -4.63 2.13
C ARG A 111 16.70 -5.21 3.48
N SER A 112 17.08 -4.31 4.40
CA SER A 112 17.46 -4.70 5.76
C SER A 112 16.28 -5.32 6.53
N GLY A 113 16.52 -6.43 7.21
CA GLY A 113 15.56 -7.03 8.14
C GLY A 113 15.22 -6.15 9.35
N PHE A 114 16.06 -5.15 9.66
CA PHE A 114 15.81 -4.19 10.74
C PHE A 114 14.48 -3.46 10.58
N ALA A 115 14.17 -2.94 9.38
CA ALA A 115 12.93 -2.24 9.13
C ALA A 115 11.70 -3.15 9.31
N SER A 116 11.78 -4.40 8.83
CA SER A 116 10.71 -5.39 8.99
C SER A 116 10.51 -5.78 10.45
N ALA A 117 11.60 -6.02 11.20
CA ALA A 117 11.54 -6.32 12.63
C ALA A 117 10.94 -5.15 13.44
N GLY A 118 11.35 -3.91 13.13
CA GLY A 118 10.80 -2.71 13.75
C GLY A 118 9.31 -2.52 13.44
N GLY A 119 8.89 -2.80 12.20
CA GLY A 119 7.47 -2.76 11.82
C GLY A 119 6.64 -3.82 12.56
N TRP A 120 7.14 -5.04 12.63
CA TRP A 120 6.51 -6.11 13.41
C TRP A 120 6.38 -5.72 14.88
N TYR A 121 7.45 -5.19 15.48
CA TYR A 121 7.45 -4.73 16.86
C TYR A 121 6.39 -3.63 17.09
N ALA A 122 6.36 -2.59 16.25
CA ALA A 122 5.39 -1.51 16.36
C ALA A 122 3.95 -2.04 16.29
N LEU A 123 3.65 -2.89 15.31
CA LEU A 123 2.30 -3.47 15.13
C LEU A 123 1.89 -4.34 16.32
N THR A 124 2.81 -5.12 16.89
CA THR A 124 2.50 -6.02 18.01
C THR A 124 2.39 -5.29 19.34
N GLN A 125 3.20 -4.25 19.57
CA GLN A 125 3.17 -3.46 20.81
C GLN A 125 1.97 -2.52 20.85
N LEU A 126 1.70 -1.82 19.78
CA LEU A 126 0.57 -0.88 19.73
C LEU A 126 -0.77 -1.62 19.59
N GLY A 127 -0.82 -2.59 18.69
CA GLY A 127 -2.03 -3.33 18.42
C GLY A 127 -3.20 -2.43 17.99
N LYS A 128 -4.35 -3.05 17.73
CA LYS A 128 -5.54 -2.35 17.23
C LYS A 128 -6.07 -1.25 18.17
N LYS A 129 -5.72 -1.30 19.47
CA LYS A 129 -6.26 -0.36 20.45
C LYS A 129 -5.53 0.98 20.49
N GLN A 130 -4.29 1.02 20.03
CA GLN A 130 -3.45 2.22 20.11
C GLN A 130 -3.30 2.94 18.78
N TYR A 131 -3.64 2.27 17.67
CA TYR A 131 -3.83 2.92 16.38
C TYR A 131 -5.25 3.52 16.32
#